data_722df5962a80e58a63435f8382f42c14
#
_entry.id   722df5962a80e58a63435f8382f42c14
#
_cell.length_a   1.000
_cell.length_b   1.000
_cell.length_c   1.000
_cell.angle_alpha   90.00
_cell.angle_beta   90.00
_cell.angle_gamma   90.00
#
_symmetry.space_group_name_H-M   'P 1'
#
loop_
_entity.id
_entity.type
_entity.pdbx_description
1 polymer ?
#
loop_
_entity_poly.entity_id
_entity_poly.type
_entity_poly.pdbx_seq_one_letter_code
_entity_poly.pdbx_strand_id
1 'polypeptide(L)'
;MAKVLMKGNEAIAEAAIRSGCLNYFAYPITPQSEVAEYLARRMPEVGGVFLQGESEVAVSYMIFGASAAGARVFTTSSSPGISLMSEGMSYMAGAQCPAVIVNIMRGGPGLGGILPSQADYFQATKSMGHGDFRLLVLAPASVQEAVEMMMDAFPLAEKYRNPVMILGDGLIGQMMEPVEFPEGLKKEPLNNDAWATSGMDTRKSNQRNLVKSLFLDPEALNNNNLTLKAKYDKMKQEEVRFEDYNTDAPYKVLIVSYGTMSRVCRTAIDTMKSQGVEVGMVRPQSLFPFPEDRVREAADVPHCSVVASIEMSMGQMVEDIERSVQGKKPVKWFGKCGGDVPTPEEVVDFVHTLL
;
A
#
# COMPACT_ATOMS: atom_id res chain seq x y z
N MET A 1 3.90 26.26 2.31
CA MET A 1 4.53 25.87 3.59
C MET A 1 6.02 25.63 3.40
N ALA A 2 6.81 25.71 4.48
CA ALA A 2 8.24 25.40 4.37
C ALA A 2 8.42 23.88 4.20
N LYS A 3 9.18 23.47 3.20
CA LYS A 3 9.59 22.07 3.01
C LYS A 3 10.57 21.68 4.11
N VAL A 4 10.38 20.49 4.66
CA VAL A 4 11.27 19.89 5.65
C VAL A 4 11.97 18.70 5.01
N LEU A 5 13.29 18.62 5.13
CA LEU A 5 14.06 17.47 4.66
C LEU A 5 13.90 16.32 5.67
N MET A 6 13.29 15.20 5.25
CA MET A 6 13.03 14.06 6.13
C MET A 6 13.32 12.75 5.40
N LYS A 7 13.68 11.71 6.18
CA LYS A 7 13.67 10.33 5.68
C LYS A 7 12.24 9.86 5.47
N GLY A 8 12.01 8.98 4.50
CA GLY A 8 10.68 8.44 4.21
C GLY A 8 10.01 7.78 5.42
N ASN A 9 10.74 6.97 6.18
CA ASN A 9 10.23 6.35 7.41
C ASN A 9 9.76 7.40 8.44
N GLU A 10 10.55 8.46 8.66
CA GLU A 10 10.18 9.54 9.60
C GLU A 10 8.99 10.37 9.08
N ALA A 11 8.94 10.62 7.77
CA ALA A 11 7.87 11.37 7.13
C ALA A 11 6.52 10.63 7.22
N ILE A 12 6.52 9.30 7.01
CA ILE A 12 5.34 8.44 7.22
C ILE A 12 4.86 8.50 8.67
N ALA A 13 5.79 8.46 9.63
CA ALA A 13 5.47 8.55 11.06
C ALA A 13 4.82 9.91 11.43
N GLU A 14 5.39 11.02 10.97
CA GLU A 14 4.84 12.35 11.21
C GLU A 14 3.50 12.55 10.50
N ALA A 15 3.34 12.00 9.29
CA ALA A 15 2.07 12.03 8.55
C ALA A 15 0.94 11.33 9.33
N ALA A 16 1.22 10.20 9.98
CA ALA A 16 0.27 9.52 10.85
C ALA A 16 -0.18 10.39 12.03
N ILE A 17 0.77 11.03 12.73
CA ILE A 17 0.47 11.94 13.83
C ILE A 17 -0.41 13.10 13.35
N ARG A 18 -0.05 13.73 12.24
CA ARG A 18 -0.80 14.85 11.65
C ARG A 18 -2.19 14.47 11.17
N SER A 19 -2.38 13.20 10.81
CA SER A 19 -3.69 12.62 10.52
C SER A 19 -4.54 12.37 11.77
N GLY A 20 -4.03 12.70 12.96
CA GLY A 20 -4.72 12.48 14.23
C GLY A 20 -4.69 11.03 14.69
N CYS A 21 -3.80 10.19 14.13
CA CYS A 21 -3.56 8.86 14.64
C CYS A 21 -2.57 8.93 15.80
N LEU A 22 -3.07 8.72 17.01
CA LEU A 22 -2.30 8.80 18.24
C LEU A 22 -2.05 7.44 18.89
N ASN A 23 -2.29 6.35 18.17
CA ASN A 23 -2.08 4.98 18.66
C ASN A 23 -1.21 4.21 17.68
N TYR A 24 0.00 3.87 18.12
CA TYR A 24 0.95 3.11 17.35
C TYR A 24 1.43 1.89 18.13
N PHE A 25 1.27 0.73 17.55
CA PHE A 25 1.76 -0.54 18.09
C PHE A 25 2.61 -1.23 17.04
N ALA A 26 3.84 -1.62 17.36
CA ALA A 26 4.71 -2.29 16.41
C ALA A 26 5.74 -3.20 17.10
N TYR A 27 6.33 -4.10 16.30
CA TYR A 27 7.52 -4.86 16.65
C TYR A 27 8.67 -4.36 15.75
N PRO A 28 9.88 -4.14 16.30
CA PRO A 28 10.98 -3.58 15.53
C PRO A 28 11.49 -4.57 14.48
N ILE A 29 11.64 -4.08 13.25
CA ILE A 29 12.16 -4.83 12.10
C ILE A 29 12.79 -3.86 11.08
N THR A 30 13.92 -4.25 10.50
CA THR A 30 14.58 -3.50 9.41
C THR A 30 13.87 -3.79 8.07
N PRO A 31 13.68 -2.79 7.17
CA PRO A 31 14.27 -1.45 7.17
C PRO A 31 13.32 -0.31 7.62
N GLN A 32 12.36 -0.56 8.49
CA GLN A 32 11.40 0.45 8.96
C GLN A 32 11.68 0.98 10.39
N SER A 33 12.82 0.66 10.98
CA SER A 33 13.16 0.96 12.39
C SER A 33 13.01 2.43 12.76
N GLU A 34 13.32 3.35 11.85
CA GLU A 34 13.23 4.79 12.08
C GLU A 34 11.79 5.26 12.31
N VAL A 35 10.76 4.53 11.84
CA VAL A 35 9.36 4.83 12.16
C VAL A 35 9.14 4.71 13.67
N ALA A 36 9.55 3.57 14.25
CA ALA A 36 9.39 3.30 15.67
C ALA A 36 10.25 4.27 16.52
N GLU A 37 11.49 4.53 16.10
CA GLU A 37 12.40 5.47 16.78
C GLU A 37 11.83 6.89 16.80
N TYR A 38 11.28 7.36 15.68
CA TYR A 38 10.63 8.65 15.57
C TYR A 38 9.41 8.75 16.49
N LEU A 39 8.54 7.74 16.43
CA LEU A 39 7.29 7.71 17.21
C LEU A 39 7.53 7.51 18.72
N ALA A 40 8.57 6.80 19.12
CA ALA A 40 8.95 6.69 20.55
C ALA A 40 9.20 8.06 21.18
N ARG A 41 9.73 9.02 20.42
CA ARG A 41 9.93 10.42 20.88
C ARG A 41 8.65 11.25 20.74
N ARG A 42 7.99 11.16 19.58
CA ARG A 42 6.91 12.08 19.24
C ARG A 42 5.57 11.76 19.91
N MET A 43 5.22 10.47 20.09
CA MET A 43 3.94 10.08 20.67
C MET A 43 3.73 10.66 22.09
N PRO A 44 4.71 10.59 23.02
CA PRO A 44 4.56 11.24 24.33
C PRO A 44 4.34 12.76 24.24
N GLU A 45 5.00 13.44 23.29
CA GLU A 45 4.89 14.89 23.13
C GLU A 45 3.49 15.35 22.67
N VAL A 46 2.79 14.49 21.92
CA VAL A 46 1.44 14.79 21.39
C VAL A 46 0.32 14.12 22.19
N GLY A 47 0.64 13.47 23.31
CA GLY A 47 -0.33 12.75 24.14
C GLY A 47 -0.83 11.45 23.51
N GLY A 48 -0.04 10.85 22.63
CA GLY A 48 -0.32 9.59 21.98
C GLY A 48 0.25 8.39 22.73
N VAL A 49 -0.07 7.19 22.21
CA VAL A 49 0.37 5.90 22.74
C VAL A 49 1.36 5.27 21.78
N PHE A 50 2.55 4.97 22.28
CA PHE A 50 3.55 4.13 21.63
C PHE A 50 3.74 2.87 22.44
N LEU A 51 3.55 1.70 21.82
CA LEU A 51 3.75 0.42 22.49
C LEU A 51 4.47 -0.57 21.55
N GLN A 52 5.58 -1.09 22.04
CA GLN A 52 6.28 -2.17 21.36
C GLN A 52 5.72 -3.51 21.83
N GLY A 53 5.16 -4.28 20.86
CA GLY A 53 4.71 -5.65 21.13
C GLY A 53 5.86 -6.63 21.26
N GLU A 54 5.58 -7.81 21.79
CA GLU A 54 6.56 -8.91 21.90
C GLU A 54 6.84 -9.60 20.56
N SER A 55 5.89 -9.48 19.61
CA SER A 55 5.95 -10.08 18.28
C SER A 55 4.96 -9.37 17.34
N GLU A 56 5.12 -9.55 16.03
CA GLU A 56 4.18 -9.04 15.05
C GLU A 56 2.80 -9.68 15.20
N VAL A 57 2.72 -10.95 15.64
CA VAL A 57 1.44 -11.61 15.95
C VAL A 57 0.71 -10.83 17.06
N ALA A 58 1.38 -10.55 18.18
CA ALA A 58 0.81 -9.77 19.27
C ALA A 58 0.37 -8.38 18.80
N VAL A 59 1.20 -7.69 18.00
CA VAL A 59 0.88 -6.38 17.43
C VAL A 59 -0.40 -6.42 16.58
N SER A 60 -0.58 -7.47 15.77
CA SER A 60 -1.78 -7.61 14.94
C SER A 60 -3.07 -7.63 15.77
N TYR A 61 -3.05 -8.29 16.93
CA TYR A 61 -4.18 -8.30 17.86
C TYR A 61 -4.31 -7.01 18.68
N MET A 62 -3.20 -6.33 18.98
CA MET A 62 -3.25 -5.01 19.63
C MET A 62 -3.95 -3.99 18.74
N ILE A 63 -3.59 -3.91 17.44
CA ILE A 63 -4.27 -3.00 16.50
C ILE A 63 -5.72 -3.40 16.26
N PHE A 64 -6.02 -4.71 16.24
CA PHE A 64 -7.42 -5.19 16.17
C PHE A 64 -8.22 -4.73 17.38
N GLY A 65 -7.71 -4.92 18.59
CA GLY A 65 -8.39 -4.51 19.82
C GLY A 65 -8.59 -3.00 19.91
N ALA A 66 -7.57 -2.21 19.58
CA ALA A 66 -7.65 -0.75 19.57
C ALA A 66 -8.66 -0.24 18.53
N SER A 67 -8.63 -0.79 17.33
CA SER A 67 -9.60 -0.48 16.28
C SER A 67 -11.02 -0.86 16.70
N ALA A 68 -11.22 -2.06 17.25
CA ALA A 68 -12.53 -2.52 17.74
C ALA A 68 -13.10 -1.61 18.84
N ALA A 69 -12.23 -1.02 19.68
CA ALA A 69 -12.60 -0.01 20.67
C ALA A 69 -12.88 1.38 20.06
N GLY A 70 -12.69 1.55 18.74
CA GLY A 70 -12.97 2.78 18.03
C GLY A 70 -11.80 3.75 17.95
N ALA A 71 -10.59 3.33 18.28
CA ALA A 71 -9.41 4.16 18.13
C ALA A 71 -8.88 4.15 16.69
N ARG A 72 -8.39 5.31 16.21
CA ARG A 72 -7.54 5.37 15.02
C ARG A 72 -6.18 4.79 15.38
N VAL A 73 -5.74 3.77 14.65
CA VAL A 73 -4.55 2.98 14.98
C VAL A 73 -3.78 2.60 13.72
N PHE A 74 -2.46 2.50 13.84
CA PHE A 74 -1.61 1.97 12.78
C PHE A 74 -0.45 1.15 13.32
N THR A 75 0.14 0.39 12.42
CA THR A 75 1.38 -0.35 12.62
C THR A 75 2.28 -0.26 11.40
N THR A 76 3.56 -0.48 11.61
CA THR A 76 4.54 -0.62 10.53
C THR A 76 5.33 -1.90 10.72
N SER A 77 5.67 -2.56 9.61
CA SER A 77 6.49 -3.76 9.61
C SER A 77 7.23 -3.90 8.26
N SER A 78 7.86 -5.03 8.06
CA SER A 78 8.53 -5.40 6.82
C SER A 78 8.26 -6.87 6.51
N SER A 79 8.11 -7.21 5.27
CA SER A 79 7.92 -8.52 4.64
C SER A 79 7.68 -9.72 5.56
N PRO A 80 8.68 -10.29 6.30
CA PRO A 80 8.41 -11.44 7.17
C PRO A 80 7.54 -11.09 8.38
N GLY A 81 7.60 -9.86 8.89
CA GLY A 81 6.72 -9.41 9.97
C GLY A 81 5.26 -9.26 9.50
N ILE A 82 5.04 -8.79 8.27
CA ILE A 82 3.71 -8.77 7.65
C ILE A 82 3.16 -10.19 7.49
N SER A 83 4.01 -11.17 7.14
CA SER A 83 3.60 -12.57 7.09
C SER A 83 3.06 -13.07 8.44
N LEU A 84 3.69 -12.69 9.55
CA LEU A 84 3.23 -13.05 10.91
C LEU A 84 1.92 -12.35 11.30
N MET A 85 1.64 -11.18 10.75
CA MET A 85 0.39 -10.43 11.00
C MET A 85 -0.82 -10.95 10.19
N SER A 86 -0.62 -11.84 9.24
CA SER A 86 -1.63 -12.20 8.23
C SER A 86 -2.95 -12.73 8.82
N GLU A 87 -2.91 -13.51 9.90
CA GLU A 87 -4.12 -13.97 10.59
C GLU A 87 -4.90 -12.82 11.23
N GLY A 88 -4.21 -11.92 11.95
CA GLY A 88 -4.82 -10.75 12.55
C GLY A 88 -5.47 -9.81 11.52
N MET A 89 -4.85 -9.67 10.33
CA MET A 89 -5.43 -8.91 9.21
C MET A 89 -6.74 -9.54 8.71
N SER A 90 -6.77 -10.88 8.59
CA SER A 90 -7.99 -11.61 8.26
C SER A 90 -9.11 -11.35 9.27
N TYR A 91 -8.79 -11.37 10.56
CA TYR A 91 -9.75 -11.11 11.62
C TYR A 91 -10.27 -9.66 11.60
N MET A 92 -9.38 -8.68 11.40
CA MET A 92 -9.79 -7.28 11.25
C MET A 92 -10.70 -7.05 10.04
N ALA A 93 -10.35 -7.65 8.90
CA ALA A 93 -11.18 -7.55 7.69
C ALA A 93 -12.57 -8.19 7.92
N GLY A 94 -12.61 -9.39 8.50
CA GLY A 94 -13.84 -10.10 8.82
C GLY A 94 -14.72 -9.37 9.83
N ALA A 95 -14.12 -8.71 10.80
CA ALA A 95 -14.80 -7.89 11.81
C ALA A 95 -15.07 -6.45 11.35
N GLN A 96 -14.61 -6.09 10.15
CA GLN A 96 -14.71 -4.75 9.57
C GLN A 96 -14.10 -3.65 10.47
N CYS A 97 -12.90 -3.89 10.97
CA CYS A 97 -12.14 -2.97 11.81
C CYS A 97 -11.16 -2.16 10.94
N PRO A 98 -11.24 -0.82 10.92
CA PRO A 98 -10.32 0.04 10.18
C PRO A 98 -8.95 0.11 10.87
N ALA A 99 -7.87 -0.05 10.10
CA ALA A 99 -6.51 0.18 10.56
C ALA A 99 -5.61 0.55 9.37
N VAL A 100 -4.48 1.19 9.63
CA VAL A 100 -3.46 1.43 8.61
C VAL A 100 -2.24 0.57 8.90
N ILE A 101 -1.77 -0.12 7.88
CA ILE A 101 -0.59 -0.97 7.93
C ILE A 101 0.44 -0.42 6.95
N VAL A 102 1.67 -0.23 7.38
CA VAL A 102 2.76 0.14 6.48
C VAL A 102 3.69 -1.05 6.33
N ASN A 103 3.88 -1.51 5.11
CA ASN A 103 4.90 -2.50 4.76
C ASN A 103 6.04 -1.80 4.02
N ILE A 104 7.22 -1.75 4.63
CA ILE A 104 8.46 -1.36 3.97
C ILE A 104 9.15 -2.64 3.52
N MET A 105 8.90 -3.00 2.25
CA MET A 105 9.32 -4.27 1.67
C MET A 105 10.83 -4.45 1.63
N ARG A 106 11.26 -5.68 1.88
CA ARG A 106 12.65 -6.12 1.76
C ARG A 106 12.76 -7.44 1.01
N GLY A 107 13.99 -7.80 0.60
CA GLY A 107 14.24 -9.01 -0.17
C GLY A 107 13.92 -10.29 0.61
N GLY A 108 13.15 -11.19 -0.02
CA GLY A 108 12.84 -12.55 0.39
C GLY A 108 13.22 -13.54 -0.73
N PRO A 109 12.82 -14.84 -0.65
CA PRO A 109 12.02 -15.47 0.44
C PRO A 109 12.85 -15.83 1.69
N GLY A 110 12.14 -16.31 2.71
CA GLY A 110 12.73 -16.68 4.01
C GLY A 110 13.12 -15.45 4.82
N LEU A 111 14.20 -15.53 5.60
CA LEU A 111 14.72 -14.37 6.34
C LEU A 111 15.19 -13.28 5.35
N GLY A 112 15.69 -13.71 4.19
CA GLY A 112 16.07 -12.84 3.07
C GLY A 112 17.17 -11.85 3.41
N GLY A 113 17.04 -10.66 2.84
CA GLY A 113 17.93 -9.52 3.06
C GLY A 113 17.16 -8.29 3.54
N ILE A 114 17.88 -7.21 3.84
CA ILE A 114 17.29 -5.95 4.32
C ILE A 114 17.16 -4.90 3.20
N LEU A 115 17.65 -5.22 2.02
CA LEU A 115 17.66 -4.35 0.86
C LEU A 115 16.27 -4.27 0.19
N PRO A 116 16.00 -3.22 -0.62
CA PRO A 116 14.70 -2.97 -1.21
C PRO A 116 14.18 -4.11 -2.07
N SER A 117 12.86 -4.30 -2.09
CA SER A 117 12.19 -5.29 -2.93
C SER A 117 10.75 -4.88 -3.20
N GLN A 118 10.13 -5.48 -4.22
CA GLN A 118 8.70 -5.40 -4.50
C GLN A 118 8.04 -6.79 -4.51
N ALA A 119 8.68 -7.77 -3.82
CA ALA A 119 8.26 -9.17 -3.85
C ALA A 119 7.07 -9.50 -2.92
N ASP A 120 6.50 -8.52 -2.21
CA ASP A 120 5.30 -8.71 -1.40
C ASP A 120 4.02 -8.27 -2.14
N TYR A 121 4.09 -8.03 -3.44
CA TYR A 121 2.93 -7.62 -4.23
C TYR A 121 1.77 -8.63 -4.09
N PHE A 122 2.03 -9.92 -4.25
CA PHE A 122 1.02 -10.95 -4.05
C PHE A 122 0.52 -11.01 -2.63
N GLN A 123 1.41 -10.93 -1.64
CA GLN A 123 1.03 -10.91 -0.24
C GLN A 123 0.05 -9.76 0.04
N ALA A 124 0.34 -8.56 -0.44
CA ALA A 124 -0.50 -7.39 -0.22
C ALA A 124 -1.83 -7.45 -0.99
N THR A 125 -1.84 -7.97 -2.23
CA THR A 125 -2.98 -7.86 -3.14
C THR A 125 -3.77 -9.14 -3.33
N LYS A 126 -3.19 -10.33 -3.09
CA LYS A 126 -3.80 -11.62 -3.41
C LYS A 126 -4.01 -12.52 -2.20
N SER A 127 -3.05 -12.67 -1.30
CA SER A 127 -3.00 -13.77 -0.36
C SER A 127 -2.52 -13.41 1.04
N MET A 128 -2.91 -12.25 1.57
CA MET A 128 -2.64 -11.95 2.97
C MET A 128 -3.65 -12.69 3.86
N GLY A 129 -3.18 -13.73 4.58
CA GLY A 129 -4.01 -14.52 5.49
C GLY A 129 -5.03 -15.41 4.77
N HIS A 130 -6.12 -15.74 5.44
CA HIS A 130 -7.17 -16.65 4.97
C HIS A 130 -8.51 -15.95 4.80
N GLY A 131 -9.39 -16.56 3.98
CA GLY A 131 -10.73 -16.07 3.68
C GLY A 131 -10.78 -15.08 2.51
N ASP A 132 -12.00 -14.67 2.18
CA ASP A 132 -12.30 -13.86 1.01
C ASP A 132 -12.21 -12.37 1.30
N PHE A 133 -11.03 -11.87 1.71
CA PHE A 133 -10.84 -10.45 1.99
C PHE A 133 -9.79 -9.79 1.09
N ARG A 134 -9.83 -8.47 1.06
CA ARG A 134 -8.86 -7.60 0.40
C ARG A 134 -8.48 -6.43 1.30
N LEU A 135 -7.25 -6.00 1.22
CA LEU A 135 -6.81 -4.70 1.69
C LEU A 135 -6.96 -3.67 0.56
N LEU A 136 -7.18 -2.41 0.90
CA LEU A 136 -6.88 -1.33 -0.04
C LEU A 136 -5.37 -1.09 0.03
N VAL A 137 -4.67 -1.12 -1.12
CA VAL A 137 -3.20 -1.06 -1.15
C VAL A 137 -2.76 0.12 -2.00
N LEU A 138 -2.00 1.03 -1.39
CA LEU A 138 -1.43 2.22 -2.01
C LEU A 138 0.09 2.11 -2.05
N ALA A 139 0.71 2.46 -3.18
CA ALA A 139 2.14 2.34 -3.41
C ALA A 139 2.78 3.67 -3.82
N PRO A 140 3.43 4.38 -2.88
CA PRO A 140 4.09 5.64 -3.16
C PRO A 140 5.38 5.46 -3.99
N ALA A 141 5.69 6.45 -4.83
CA ALA A 141 6.94 6.53 -5.59
C ALA A 141 7.90 7.63 -5.08
N SER A 142 7.47 8.44 -4.11
CA SER A 142 8.30 9.47 -3.48
C SER A 142 7.97 9.60 -2.00
N VAL A 143 8.82 10.28 -1.24
CA VAL A 143 8.54 10.56 0.17
C VAL A 143 7.31 11.47 0.33
N GLN A 144 7.13 12.43 -0.58
CA GLN A 144 5.94 13.28 -0.57
C GLN A 144 4.67 12.47 -0.79
N GLU A 145 4.65 11.56 -1.78
CA GLU A 145 3.49 10.68 -1.97
C GLU A 145 3.26 9.74 -0.78
N ALA A 146 4.34 9.27 -0.13
CA ALA A 146 4.21 8.46 1.07
C ALA A 146 3.50 9.23 2.20
N VAL A 147 3.81 10.52 2.36
CA VAL A 147 3.10 11.42 3.29
C VAL A 147 1.62 11.54 2.91
N GLU A 148 1.33 11.88 1.65
CA GLU A 148 -0.04 12.10 1.17
C GLU A 148 -0.89 10.84 1.27
N MET A 149 -0.35 9.69 0.80
CA MET A 149 -1.04 8.41 0.88
C MET A 149 -1.24 7.93 2.32
N MET A 150 -0.26 8.18 3.22
CA MET A 150 -0.42 7.87 4.65
C MET A 150 -1.54 8.69 5.27
N MET A 151 -1.64 9.97 4.91
CA MET A 151 -2.70 10.86 5.39
C MET A 151 -4.07 10.43 4.87
N ASP A 152 -4.16 10.00 3.60
CA ASP A 152 -5.38 9.49 2.96
C ASP A 152 -5.80 8.11 3.49
N ALA A 153 -4.85 7.30 3.94
CA ALA A 153 -5.11 5.92 4.35
C ALA A 153 -6.09 5.83 5.53
N PHE A 154 -6.06 6.77 6.47
CA PHE A 154 -6.96 6.76 7.63
C PHE A 154 -8.42 7.02 7.24
N PRO A 155 -8.76 8.11 6.51
CA PRO A 155 -10.13 8.31 6.02
C PRO A 155 -10.63 7.14 5.16
N LEU A 156 -9.76 6.55 4.33
CA LEU A 156 -10.12 5.39 3.50
C LEU A 156 -10.41 4.16 4.35
N ALA A 157 -9.56 3.87 5.35
CA ALA A 157 -9.80 2.77 6.28
C ALA A 157 -11.15 2.92 7.00
N GLU A 158 -11.47 4.14 7.46
CA GLU A 158 -12.70 4.47 8.16
C GLU A 158 -13.93 4.42 7.23
N LYS A 159 -13.82 5.00 6.02
CA LYS A 159 -14.88 4.98 4.98
C LYS A 159 -15.34 3.56 4.66
N TYR A 160 -14.39 2.66 4.50
CA TYR A 160 -14.67 1.28 4.12
C TYR A 160 -14.73 0.33 5.32
N ARG A 161 -14.40 0.78 6.53
CA ARG A 161 -14.23 -0.09 7.68
C ARG A 161 -13.38 -1.32 7.31
N ASN A 162 -12.18 -1.07 6.84
CA ASN A 162 -11.29 -2.06 6.26
C ASN A 162 -9.84 -1.69 6.53
N PRO A 163 -8.93 -2.65 6.73
CA PRO A 163 -7.51 -2.32 6.74
C PRO A 163 -7.04 -1.76 5.41
N VAL A 164 -6.19 -0.73 5.48
CA VAL A 164 -5.51 -0.10 4.33
C VAL A 164 -4.01 -0.31 4.47
N MET A 165 -3.33 -0.67 3.40
CA MET A 165 -1.88 -0.85 3.39
C MET A 165 -1.18 0.22 2.56
N ILE A 166 -0.15 0.84 3.13
CA ILE A 166 0.87 1.57 2.39
C ILE A 166 1.99 0.58 2.09
N LEU A 167 2.24 0.33 0.82
CA LEU A 167 3.23 -0.62 0.34
C LEU A 167 4.42 0.13 -0.26
N GLY A 168 5.40 0.43 0.58
CA GLY A 168 6.67 1.02 0.20
C GLY A 168 7.78 -0.03 0.13
N ASP A 169 8.94 0.39 -0.30
CA ASP A 169 10.17 -0.42 -0.27
C ASP A 169 11.27 0.26 0.54
N GLY A 170 12.37 -0.45 0.76
CA GLY A 170 13.46 0.08 1.57
C GLY A 170 14.11 1.36 1.01
N LEU A 171 13.99 1.65 -0.29
CA LEU A 171 14.46 2.92 -0.85
C LEU A 171 13.55 4.07 -0.41
N ILE A 172 12.23 3.92 -0.55
CA ILE A 172 11.26 4.93 -0.06
C ILE A 172 11.47 5.19 1.43
N GLY A 173 11.67 4.14 2.23
CA GLY A 173 11.89 4.29 3.67
C GLY A 173 13.16 5.06 4.05
N GLN A 174 14.24 4.86 3.30
CA GLN A 174 15.56 5.38 3.66
C GLN A 174 15.96 6.67 2.94
N MET A 175 15.38 6.96 1.77
CA MET A 175 15.71 8.18 1.05
C MET A 175 15.27 9.43 1.80
N MET A 176 16.03 10.51 1.63
CA MET A 176 15.71 11.82 2.17
C MET A 176 15.21 12.73 1.05
N GLU A 177 14.03 13.27 1.20
CA GLU A 177 13.44 14.24 0.27
C GLU A 177 12.83 15.42 1.04
N PRO A 178 12.74 16.62 0.39
CA PRO A 178 12.00 17.72 0.95
C PRO A 178 10.49 17.44 0.87
N VAL A 179 9.82 17.40 2.02
CA VAL A 179 8.38 17.14 2.14
C VAL A 179 7.62 18.32 2.68
N GLU A 180 6.41 18.51 2.20
CA GLU A 180 5.41 19.40 2.75
C GLU A 180 4.29 18.57 3.40
N PHE A 181 3.90 18.97 4.60
CA PHE A 181 2.74 18.38 5.24
C PHE A 181 1.53 19.26 4.97
N PRO A 182 0.47 18.74 4.36
CA PRO A 182 -0.76 19.49 4.14
C PRO A 182 -1.27 20.10 5.45
N GLU A 183 -1.67 21.38 5.45
CA GLU A 183 -2.32 21.99 6.59
C GLU A 183 -3.72 21.41 6.75
N GLY A 184 -4.01 21.05 8.01
CA GLY A 184 -5.40 20.91 8.41
C GLY A 184 -6.12 19.69 7.88
N LEU A 185 -5.56 18.49 8.00
CA LEU A 185 -6.46 17.39 8.25
C LEU A 185 -7.16 17.73 9.55
N LYS A 186 -8.38 18.24 9.40
CA LYS A 186 -9.27 18.41 10.54
C LYS A 186 -9.25 17.08 11.26
N LYS A 187 -8.93 17.09 12.54
CA LYS A 187 -9.17 15.97 13.45
C LYS A 187 -10.68 15.77 13.52
N GLU A 188 -11.27 15.25 12.43
CA GLU A 188 -12.68 14.90 12.47
C GLU A 188 -12.82 13.77 13.47
N PRO A 189 -13.69 13.91 14.45
CA PRO A 189 -13.94 12.84 15.39
C PRO A 189 -14.41 11.63 14.60
N LEU A 190 -13.82 10.47 14.89
CA LEU A 190 -14.27 9.21 14.33
C LEU A 190 -15.75 9.01 14.61
N ASN A 191 -16.56 8.89 13.57
CA ASN A 191 -17.97 8.51 13.73
C ASN A 191 -18.08 6.98 13.87
N ASN A 192 -17.70 6.49 15.05
CA ASN A 192 -17.62 5.07 15.36
C ASN A 192 -18.71 4.59 16.35
N ASP A 193 -19.61 5.47 16.78
CA ASP A 193 -20.70 5.16 17.72
C ASP A 193 -21.58 3.98 17.27
N ALA A 194 -21.74 3.82 15.94
CA ALA A 194 -22.59 2.79 15.37
C ALA A 194 -22.01 1.37 15.43
N TRP A 195 -20.70 1.21 15.63
CA TRP A 195 -20.04 -0.09 15.52
C TRP A 195 -18.98 -0.38 16.58
N ALA A 196 -18.27 0.62 17.11
CA ALA A 196 -17.16 0.42 18.04
C ALA A 196 -17.62 -0.05 19.42
N THR A 197 -16.77 -0.81 20.11
CA THR A 197 -17.04 -1.32 21.47
C THR A 197 -16.50 -0.36 22.55
N SER A 198 -16.77 0.94 22.39
CA SER A 198 -16.25 2.02 23.24
C SER A 198 -16.90 2.11 24.63
N GLY A 199 -17.79 1.18 25.00
CA GLY A 199 -18.57 1.24 26.24
C GLY A 199 -19.93 1.93 26.06
N MET A 200 -20.90 1.61 26.92
CA MET A 200 -22.25 2.18 26.77
C MET A 200 -22.34 3.62 27.26
N ASP A 201 -21.55 3.97 28.27
CA ASP A 201 -21.57 5.31 28.88
C ASP A 201 -20.99 6.41 27.99
N THR A 202 -20.19 6.02 27.02
CA THR A 202 -19.52 6.95 26.08
C THR A 202 -20.27 7.13 24.77
N ARG A 203 -21.34 6.35 24.53
CA ARG A 203 -22.11 6.37 23.28
C ARG A 203 -23.35 7.23 23.37
N LYS A 204 -23.71 7.82 22.23
CA LYS A 204 -24.99 8.53 22.07
C LYS A 204 -26.18 7.58 21.93
N SER A 205 -25.94 6.31 21.54
CA SER A 205 -26.97 5.30 21.38
C SER A 205 -26.93 4.31 22.55
N ASN A 206 -28.09 3.91 23.06
CA ASN A 206 -28.21 2.86 24.08
C ASN A 206 -28.10 1.43 23.49
N GLN A 207 -27.67 1.28 22.24
CA GLN A 207 -27.53 -0.02 21.59
C GLN A 207 -26.16 -0.61 21.87
N ARG A 208 -26.12 -1.90 22.13
CA ARG A 208 -24.85 -2.64 22.30
C ARG A 208 -24.24 -2.96 20.96
N ASN A 209 -23.00 -2.51 20.75
CA ASN A 209 -22.21 -2.89 19.57
C ASN A 209 -21.49 -4.21 19.80
N LEU A 210 -21.37 -4.99 18.74
CA LEU A 210 -20.64 -6.25 18.72
C LEU A 210 -19.66 -6.24 17.56
N VAL A 211 -18.36 -6.35 17.88
CA VAL A 211 -17.28 -6.56 16.91
C VAL A 211 -16.84 -8.01 17.00
N LYS A 212 -17.00 -8.76 15.92
CA LYS A 212 -16.65 -10.18 15.85
C LYS A 212 -16.24 -10.60 14.45
N SER A 213 -15.41 -11.65 14.35
CA SER A 213 -15.09 -12.36 13.11
C SER A 213 -15.48 -13.84 13.15
N LEU A 214 -16.08 -14.30 14.28
CA LEU A 214 -16.56 -15.67 14.44
C LEU A 214 -18.04 -15.77 14.04
N PHE A 215 -18.32 -16.60 13.04
CA PHE A 215 -19.64 -16.95 12.57
C PHE A 215 -19.74 -18.47 12.49
N LEU A 216 -20.45 -19.11 13.43
CA LEU A 216 -20.62 -20.57 13.45
C LEU A 216 -21.72 -21.04 12.49
N ASP A 217 -22.68 -20.18 12.22
CA ASP A 217 -23.72 -20.43 11.23
C ASP A 217 -23.19 -20.14 9.81
N PRO A 218 -23.23 -21.12 8.87
CA PRO A 218 -22.73 -20.96 7.51
C PRO A 218 -23.42 -19.83 6.73
N GLU A 219 -24.72 -19.64 6.91
CA GLU A 219 -25.48 -18.59 6.24
C GLU A 219 -25.03 -17.20 6.73
N ALA A 220 -24.85 -17.04 8.04
CA ALA A 220 -24.35 -15.80 8.62
C ALA A 220 -22.93 -15.45 8.12
N LEU A 221 -22.04 -16.44 7.99
CA LEU A 221 -20.70 -16.21 7.44
C LEU A 221 -20.77 -15.84 5.96
N ASN A 222 -21.60 -16.54 5.17
CA ASN A 222 -21.80 -16.19 3.76
C ASN A 222 -22.31 -14.76 3.59
N ASN A 223 -23.30 -14.34 4.37
CA ASN A 223 -23.85 -12.99 4.33
C ASN A 223 -22.79 -11.92 4.70
N ASN A 224 -21.92 -12.21 5.68
CA ASN A 224 -20.79 -11.34 5.97
C ASN A 224 -19.84 -11.23 4.76
N ASN A 225 -19.49 -12.34 4.11
CA ASN A 225 -18.64 -12.34 2.93
C ASN A 225 -19.25 -11.61 1.73
N LEU A 226 -20.56 -11.71 1.53
CA LEU A 226 -21.29 -10.92 0.52
C LEU A 226 -21.21 -9.42 0.81
N THR A 227 -21.29 -9.02 2.08
CA THR A 227 -21.11 -7.63 2.52
C THR A 227 -19.68 -7.15 2.22
N LEU A 228 -18.66 -7.97 2.53
CA LEU A 228 -17.27 -7.67 2.21
C LEU A 228 -17.06 -7.55 0.70
N LYS A 229 -17.63 -8.49 -0.08
CA LYS A 229 -17.52 -8.43 -1.55
C LYS A 229 -18.10 -7.15 -2.12
N ALA A 230 -19.30 -6.74 -1.70
CA ALA A 230 -19.92 -5.50 -2.14
C ALA A 230 -19.05 -4.26 -1.82
N LYS A 231 -18.41 -4.26 -0.65
CA LYS A 231 -17.44 -3.24 -0.25
C LYS A 231 -16.22 -3.20 -1.18
N TYR A 232 -15.65 -4.37 -1.52
CA TYR A 232 -14.50 -4.43 -2.43
C TYR A 232 -14.85 -4.07 -3.87
N ASP A 233 -16.06 -4.40 -4.33
CA ASP A 233 -16.55 -3.98 -5.64
C ASP A 233 -16.71 -2.45 -5.70
N LYS A 234 -17.16 -1.83 -4.61
CA LYS A 234 -17.19 -0.36 -4.48
C LYS A 234 -15.79 0.27 -4.48
N MET A 235 -14.82 -0.33 -3.75
CA MET A 235 -13.42 0.12 -3.80
C MET A 235 -12.86 0.10 -5.22
N LYS A 236 -13.17 -0.95 -6.01
CA LYS A 236 -12.74 -1.05 -7.42
C LYS A 236 -13.30 0.04 -8.31
N GLN A 237 -14.43 0.62 -7.95
CA GLN A 237 -15.05 1.72 -8.71
C GLN A 237 -14.54 3.09 -8.28
N GLU A 238 -14.23 3.28 -7.00
CA GLU A 238 -14.00 4.60 -6.41
C GLU A 238 -12.53 4.91 -6.10
N GLU A 239 -11.68 3.88 -5.90
CA GLU A 239 -10.34 4.08 -5.34
C GLU A 239 -9.20 3.65 -6.29
N VAL A 240 -9.49 3.47 -7.57
CA VAL A 240 -8.44 3.25 -8.59
C VAL A 240 -7.64 4.53 -8.75
N ARG A 241 -6.31 4.42 -8.56
CA ARG A 241 -5.37 5.53 -8.72
C ARG A 241 -4.20 5.12 -9.62
N PHE A 242 -3.87 5.98 -10.55
CA PHE A 242 -2.74 5.78 -11.48
C PHE A 242 -2.19 7.11 -11.94
N GLU A 243 -1.05 7.05 -12.56
CA GLU A 243 -0.42 8.18 -13.26
C GLU A 243 0.06 7.73 -14.63
N ASP A 244 -0.19 8.57 -15.62
CA ASP A 244 0.33 8.39 -16.98
C ASP A 244 1.62 9.17 -17.16
N TYR A 245 2.57 8.58 -17.87
CA TYR A 245 3.82 9.25 -18.25
C TYR A 245 4.15 9.01 -19.71
N ASN A 246 4.31 10.08 -20.48
CA ASN A 246 4.61 10.07 -21.91
C ASN A 246 3.64 9.22 -22.77
N THR A 247 2.38 9.14 -22.36
CA THR A 247 1.34 8.39 -23.09
C THR A 247 0.62 9.21 -24.17
N ASP A 248 0.89 10.51 -24.27
CA ASP A 248 0.33 11.39 -25.29
C ASP A 248 1.02 11.25 -26.65
N ALA A 249 2.27 10.76 -26.68
CA ALA A 249 3.02 10.48 -27.88
C ALA A 249 2.77 9.04 -28.39
N PRO A 250 2.90 8.75 -29.69
CA PRO A 250 2.80 7.37 -30.18
C PRO A 250 3.98 6.52 -29.70
N TYR A 251 3.71 5.51 -28.88
CA TYR A 251 4.71 4.58 -28.34
C TYR A 251 4.51 3.16 -28.85
N LYS A 252 5.59 2.42 -29.11
CA LYS A 252 5.53 0.99 -29.42
C LYS A 252 5.53 0.11 -28.17
N VAL A 253 6.20 0.55 -27.12
CA VAL A 253 6.31 -0.14 -25.84
C VAL A 253 5.56 0.64 -24.77
N LEU A 254 4.68 -0.03 -24.04
CA LEU A 254 4.04 0.50 -22.84
C LEU A 254 4.68 -0.15 -21.61
N ILE A 255 5.30 0.64 -20.76
CA ILE A 255 5.79 0.18 -19.45
C ILE A 255 4.67 0.26 -18.43
N VAL A 256 4.54 -0.75 -17.56
CA VAL A 256 3.76 -0.68 -16.33
C VAL A 256 4.70 -0.95 -15.17
N SER A 257 4.81 0.02 -14.26
CA SER A 257 5.74 -0.04 -13.11
C SER A 257 5.20 0.80 -11.96
N TYR A 258 5.47 0.41 -10.70
CA TYR A 258 4.99 1.12 -9.53
C TYR A 258 6.13 1.45 -8.54
N GLY A 259 5.83 2.30 -7.56
CA GLY A 259 6.76 2.62 -6.48
C GLY A 259 8.10 3.15 -7.00
N THR A 260 9.17 2.78 -6.33
CA THR A 260 10.54 3.20 -6.70
C THR A 260 10.90 2.83 -8.13
N MET A 261 10.49 1.65 -8.63
CA MET A 261 10.82 1.25 -10.01
C MET A 261 10.23 2.17 -11.06
N SER A 262 9.07 2.77 -10.82
CA SER A 262 8.51 3.76 -11.75
C SER A 262 9.40 4.98 -11.93
N ARG A 263 10.19 5.37 -10.94
CA ARG A 263 11.17 6.46 -11.05
C ARG A 263 12.35 6.09 -11.95
N VAL A 264 12.84 4.85 -11.78
CA VAL A 264 13.90 4.31 -12.67
C VAL A 264 13.40 4.27 -14.09
N CYS A 265 12.16 3.79 -14.32
CA CYS A 265 11.53 3.76 -15.64
C CYS A 265 11.37 5.16 -16.25
N ARG A 266 11.01 6.20 -15.47
CA ARG A 266 10.95 7.58 -15.98
C ARG A 266 12.29 8.05 -16.53
N THR A 267 13.37 7.84 -15.77
CA THR A 267 14.73 8.20 -16.24
C THR A 267 15.09 7.46 -17.53
N ALA A 268 14.75 6.17 -17.63
CA ALA A 268 14.96 5.40 -18.85
C ALA A 268 14.14 5.94 -20.03
N ILE A 269 12.86 6.28 -19.83
CA ILE A 269 11.97 6.86 -20.83
C ILE A 269 12.53 8.21 -21.33
N ASP A 270 12.97 9.09 -20.43
CA ASP A 270 13.54 10.38 -20.79
C ASP A 270 14.83 10.22 -21.59
N THR A 271 15.66 9.24 -21.24
CA THR A 271 16.87 8.89 -21.98
C THR A 271 16.52 8.43 -23.41
N MET A 272 15.58 7.49 -23.56
CA MET A 272 15.14 7.00 -24.87
C MET A 272 14.48 8.10 -25.70
N LYS A 273 13.68 8.95 -25.09
CA LYS A 273 13.05 10.10 -25.74
C LYS A 273 14.09 11.06 -26.32
N SER A 274 15.18 11.31 -25.60
CA SER A 274 16.31 12.12 -26.11
C SER A 274 16.99 11.50 -27.35
N GLN A 275 16.83 10.18 -27.53
CA GLN A 275 17.34 9.41 -28.69
C GLN A 275 16.26 9.25 -29.79
N GLY A 276 15.09 9.86 -29.64
CA GLY A 276 14.02 9.80 -30.64
C GLY A 276 13.13 8.53 -30.50
N VAL A 277 13.21 7.80 -29.39
CA VAL A 277 12.41 6.61 -29.13
C VAL A 277 11.33 6.94 -28.09
N GLU A 278 10.06 6.88 -28.51
CA GLU A 278 8.93 7.14 -27.61
C GLU A 278 8.46 5.85 -26.92
N VAL A 279 8.37 5.91 -25.59
CA VAL A 279 7.90 4.83 -24.70
C VAL A 279 6.89 5.43 -23.75
N GLY A 280 5.72 4.80 -23.64
CA GLY A 280 4.68 5.21 -22.68
C GLY A 280 4.79 4.46 -21.35
N MET A 281 4.29 5.04 -20.27
CA MET A 281 4.18 4.33 -18.99
C MET A 281 2.84 4.63 -18.31
N VAL A 282 2.23 3.58 -17.78
CA VAL A 282 1.17 3.66 -16.76
C VAL A 282 1.75 3.24 -15.42
N ARG A 283 1.67 4.11 -14.43
CA ARG A 283 2.10 3.86 -13.06
C ARG A 283 0.90 3.61 -12.15
N PRO A 284 0.64 2.39 -11.72
CA PRO A 284 -0.31 2.13 -10.63
C PRO A 284 0.13 2.84 -9.34
N GLN A 285 -0.76 3.63 -8.74
CA GLN A 285 -0.63 4.21 -7.41
C GLN A 285 -1.44 3.41 -6.39
N SER A 286 -2.57 2.82 -6.83
CA SER A 286 -3.26 1.75 -6.10
C SER A 286 -2.91 0.40 -6.73
N LEU A 287 -2.58 -0.60 -5.90
CA LEU A 287 -2.31 -1.97 -6.33
C LEU A 287 -3.51 -2.89 -6.07
N PHE A 288 -4.33 -2.56 -5.08
CA PHE A 288 -5.70 -3.00 -4.97
C PHE A 288 -6.56 -1.81 -4.56
N PRO A 289 -7.51 -1.40 -5.40
CA PRO A 289 -7.77 -1.92 -6.74
C PRO A 289 -6.67 -1.58 -7.75
N PHE A 290 -6.38 -2.53 -8.65
CA PHE A 290 -5.43 -2.33 -9.75
C PHE A 290 -6.11 -1.56 -10.89
N PRO A 291 -5.43 -0.65 -11.62
CA PRO A 291 -6.00 0.14 -12.73
C PRO A 291 -6.13 -0.67 -14.03
N GLU A 292 -6.89 -1.78 -14.00
CA GLU A 292 -7.02 -2.73 -15.11
C GLU A 292 -7.51 -2.06 -16.39
N ASP A 293 -8.55 -1.22 -16.29
CA ASP A 293 -9.13 -0.56 -17.45
C ASP A 293 -8.14 0.42 -18.08
N ARG A 294 -7.42 1.19 -17.27
CA ARG A 294 -6.41 2.13 -17.78
C ARG A 294 -5.25 1.41 -18.47
N VAL A 295 -4.75 0.32 -17.90
CA VAL A 295 -3.69 -0.50 -18.53
C VAL A 295 -4.18 -1.09 -19.85
N ARG A 296 -5.43 -1.57 -19.89
CA ARG A 296 -6.05 -2.09 -21.11
C ARG A 296 -6.18 -1.02 -22.19
N GLU A 297 -6.70 0.15 -21.86
CA GLU A 297 -6.84 1.28 -22.77
C GLU A 297 -5.50 1.71 -23.34
N ALA A 298 -4.48 1.85 -22.50
CA ALA A 298 -3.14 2.22 -22.94
C ALA A 298 -2.48 1.15 -23.82
N ALA A 299 -2.76 -0.14 -23.59
CA ALA A 299 -2.27 -1.22 -24.42
C ALA A 299 -3.01 -1.36 -25.76
N ASP A 300 -4.31 -1.00 -25.82
CA ASP A 300 -5.18 -1.21 -26.99
C ASP A 300 -4.94 -0.19 -28.12
N VAL A 301 -4.11 0.84 -27.92
CA VAL A 301 -3.80 1.81 -28.96
C VAL A 301 -3.09 1.15 -30.14
N PRO A 302 -3.39 1.56 -31.40
CA PRO A 302 -2.86 0.87 -32.60
C PRO A 302 -1.34 0.83 -32.70
N HIS A 303 -0.66 1.82 -32.17
CA HIS A 303 0.79 1.94 -32.22
C HIS A 303 1.52 1.14 -31.13
N CYS A 304 0.84 0.72 -30.05
CA CYS A 304 1.43 -0.11 -29.01
C CYS A 304 1.55 -1.57 -29.51
N SER A 305 2.77 -2.11 -29.47
CA SER A 305 3.08 -3.47 -29.93
C SER A 305 3.26 -4.45 -28.77
N VAL A 306 3.72 -3.97 -27.61
CA VAL A 306 4.06 -4.81 -26.46
C VAL A 306 3.92 -4.04 -25.15
N VAL A 307 3.54 -4.74 -24.09
CA VAL A 307 3.49 -4.22 -22.72
C VAL A 307 4.63 -4.82 -21.91
N ALA A 308 5.33 -4.00 -21.15
CA ALA A 308 6.46 -4.39 -20.32
C ALA A 308 6.15 -4.17 -18.82
N SER A 309 6.17 -5.23 -18.03
CA SER A 309 6.20 -5.13 -16.56
C SER A 309 7.64 -4.92 -16.10
N ILE A 310 7.90 -3.88 -15.31
CA ILE A 310 9.22 -3.64 -14.71
C ILE A 310 9.06 -3.51 -13.21
N GLU A 311 9.67 -4.44 -12.45
CA GLU A 311 9.44 -4.58 -11.02
C GLU A 311 10.63 -5.20 -10.28
N MET A 312 10.80 -4.88 -8.99
CA MET A 312 11.82 -5.48 -8.13
C MET A 312 11.32 -6.80 -7.52
N SER A 313 10.93 -7.74 -8.40
CA SER A 313 10.45 -9.09 -8.04
C SER A 313 10.71 -10.08 -9.17
N MET A 314 10.36 -11.33 -8.97
CA MET A 314 10.43 -12.38 -10.01
C MET A 314 9.16 -12.46 -10.88
N GLY A 315 8.45 -11.33 -11.02
CA GLY A 315 7.23 -11.26 -11.83
C GLY A 315 5.98 -11.54 -11.01
N GLN A 316 5.47 -10.54 -10.31
CA GLN A 316 4.21 -10.64 -9.55
C GLN A 316 3.14 -9.69 -10.11
N MET A 317 3.46 -8.42 -10.33
CA MET A 317 2.52 -7.47 -10.94
C MET A 317 2.21 -7.84 -12.39
N VAL A 318 3.12 -8.48 -13.08
CA VAL A 318 2.94 -8.94 -14.48
C VAL A 318 1.66 -9.75 -14.66
N GLU A 319 1.23 -10.54 -13.68
CA GLU A 319 -0.03 -11.30 -13.78
C GLU A 319 -1.28 -10.41 -13.83
N ASP A 320 -1.29 -9.29 -13.10
CA ASP A 320 -2.39 -8.32 -13.20
C ASP A 320 -2.35 -7.55 -14.52
N ILE A 321 -1.17 -7.31 -15.07
CA ILE A 321 -1.00 -6.71 -16.41
C ILE A 321 -1.50 -7.67 -17.49
N GLU A 322 -1.12 -8.95 -17.45
CA GLU A 322 -1.60 -9.99 -18.39
C GLU A 322 -3.13 -10.10 -18.36
N ARG A 323 -3.70 -10.11 -17.15
CA ARG A 323 -5.15 -10.10 -16.97
C ARG A 323 -5.80 -8.85 -17.57
N SER A 324 -5.18 -7.69 -17.41
CA SER A 324 -5.67 -6.42 -17.94
C SER A 324 -5.63 -6.37 -19.47
N VAL A 325 -4.54 -6.84 -20.06
CA VAL A 325 -4.31 -6.86 -21.52
C VAL A 325 -5.14 -7.93 -22.24
N GLN A 326 -5.56 -8.99 -21.53
CA GLN A 326 -6.42 -10.07 -22.04
C GLN A 326 -5.88 -10.75 -23.33
N GLY A 327 -4.58 -10.90 -23.45
CA GLY A 327 -3.94 -11.55 -24.59
C GLY A 327 -3.91 -10.75 -25.89
N LYS A 328 -4.42 -9.50 -25.91
CA LYS A 328 -4.44 -8.64 -27.11
C LYS A 328 -3.06 -8.18 -27.54
N LYS A 329 -2.13 -8.08 -26.62
CA LYS A 329 -0.74 -7.71 -26.86
C LYS A 329 0.17 -8.64 -26.06
N PRO A 330 1.39 -8.93 -26.54
CA PRO A 330 2.36 -9.65 -25.73
C PRO A 330 2.74 -8.82 -24.50
N VAL A 331 2.82 -9.52 -23.36
CA VAL A 331 3.34 -8.95 -22.12
C VAL A 331 4.72 -9.54 -21.85
N LYS A 332 5.67 -8.69 -21.53
CA LYS A 332 7.06 -9.06 -21.21
C LYS A 332 7.39 -8.57 -19.80
N TRP A 333 8.21 -9.32 -19.13
CA TRP A 333 8.67 -8.99 -17.78
C TRP A 333 10.17 -8.75 -17.77
N PHE A 334 10.58 -7.75 -16.98
CA PHE A 334 11.97 -7.50 -16.62
C PHE A 334 12.01 -7.08 -15.14
N GLY A 335 12.96 -7.64 -14.40
CA GLY A 335 13.13 -7.30 -13.00
C GLY A 335 14.34 -7.95 -12.38
N LYS A 336 14.65 -7.50 -11.17
CA LYS A 336 15.64 -8.06 -10.27
C LYS A 336 15.03 -8.26 -8.90
N CYS A 337 15.65 -9.09 -8.09
CA CYS A 337 15.17 -9.40 -6.74
C CYS A 337 16.32 -9.49 -5.75
N GLY A 338 15.99 -9.70 -4.46
CA GLY A 338 17.00 -9.89 -3.42
C GLY A 338 17.76 -8.63 -3.02
N GLY A 339 17.28 -7.45 -3.42
CA GLY A 339 17.91 -6.16 -3.12
C GLY A 339 18.75 -5.59 -4.25
N ASP A 340 18.86 -6.30 -5.36
CA ASP A 340 19.42 -5.76 -6.60
C ASP A 340 18.33 -4.96 -7.34
N VAL A 341 18.62 -3.69 -7.62
CA VAL A 341 17.67 -2.75 -8.22
C VAL A 341 18.04 -2.53 -9.69
N PRO A 342 17.13 -2.75 -10.64
CA PRO A 342 17.38 -2.42 -12.04
C PRO A 342 17.80 -0.95 -12.22
N THR A 343 18.82 -0.73 -13.03
CA THR A 343 19.26 0.63 -13.37
C THR A 343 18.48 1.19 -14.58
N PRO A 344 18.46 2.51 -14.79
CA PRO A 344 17.84 3.10 -15.98
C PRO A 344 18.44 2.53 -17.30
N GLU A 345 19.75 2.29 -17.35
CA GLU A 345 20.44 1.73 -18.52
C GLU A 345 19.95 0.30 -18.82
N GLU A 346 19.82 -0.54 -17.81
CA GLU A 346 19.29 -1.91 -17.97
C GLU A 346 17.84 -1.90 -18.45
N VAL A 347 17.03 -0.94 -18.00
CA VAL A 347 15.67 -0.75 -18.52
C VAL A 347 15.70 -0.31 -19.98
N VAL A 348 16.58 0.61 -20.37
CA VAL A 348 16.78 1.03 -21.76
C VAL A 348 17.17 -0.17 -22.64
N ASP A 349 18.16 -0.95 -22.21
CA ASP A 349 18.62 -2.14 -22.93
C ASP A 349 17.50 -3.16 -23.11
N PHE A 350 16.75 -3.42 -22.07
CA PHE A 350 15.60 -4.32 -22.15
C PHE A 350 14.54 -3.81 -23.14
N VAL A 351 14.16 -2.55 -23.07
CA VAL A 351 13.17 -1.97 -23.98
C VAL A 351 13.63 -2.03 -25.43
N HIS A 352 14.93 -1.82 -25.71
CA HIS A 352 15.47 -1.97 -27.05
C HIS A 352 15.32 -3.39 -27.62
N THR A 353 15.28 -4.42 -26.78
CA THR A 353 14.99 -5.80 -27.25
C THR A 353 13.54 -6.00 -27.68
N LEU A 354 12.64 -5.07 -27.33
CA LEU A 354 11.19 -5.15 -27.60
C LEU A 354 10.77 -4.31 -28.82
N LEU A 355 11.63 -3.41 -29.32
CA LEU A 355 11.37 -2.52 -30.45
C LEU A 355 11.60 -3.19 -31.79
#